data_e33fab880bc67b11f4e3cf4589f6428d
#
_entry.id   e33fab880bc67b11f4e3cf4589f6428d
#
_cell.length_a   1.000
_cell.length_b   1.000
_cell.length_c   1.000
_cell.angle_alpha   90.00
_cell.angle_beta   90.00
_cell.angle_gamma   90.00
#
_symmetry.space_group_name_H-M   'P 1'
#
loop_
_entity.id
_entity.type
_entity.pdbx_description
1 polymer ?
#
loop_
_entity_poly.entity_id
_entity_poly.type
_entity_poly.pdbx_seq_one_letter_code
_entity_poly.pdbx_strand_id
1 'polypeptide(L)'
;MFKKYFKITNLNKKKINTLILIFLIFAFFEKANLFKNIYSVIFKSHNIRFIKAYDSVFFSGYCKKQSHGYVAFIKKNYLDILLKESVPKIINFEKGRKIPYWIFLKTNPEIDNNFIILLNFNLKNGNFDISNYKTINNYQNKCLFLIKND
;
A
#
# COMPACT_ATOMS: atom_id res chain seq x y z
N MET A 1 9.39 -63.69 15.48
CA MET A 1 8.46 -62.64 15.93
C MET A 1 8.93 -61.20 15.70
N PHE A 2 10.22 -60.93 15.62
CA PHE A 2 10.82 -59.59 15.50
C PHE A 2 10.63 -58.89 14.12
N LYS A 3 10.52 -59.61 13.00
CA LYS A 3 10.37 -59.01 11.64
C LYS A 3 9.07 -58.23 11.41
N LYS A 4 8.00 -58.56 12.15
CA LYS A 4 6.67 -57.94 11.95
C LYS A 4 6.62 -56.53 12.59
N TYR A 5 7.34 -56.32 13.70
CA TYR A 5 7.42 -55.01 14.36
C TYR A 5 8.27 -54.01 13.58
N PHE A 6 9.30 -54.44 12.88
CA PHE A 6 10.16 -53.56 12.07
C PHE A 6 9.43 -52.99 10.85
N LYS A 7 8.46 -53.72 10.31
CA LYS A 7 7.66 -53.28 9.17
C LYS A 7 6.63 -52.20 9.55
N ILE A 8 6.07 -52.26 10.73
CA ILE A 8 5.10 -51.29 11.27
C ILE A 8 5.77 -49.94 11.57
N THR A 9 6.95 -49.95 12.18
CA THR A 9 7.71 -48.72 12.48
C THR A 9 8.14 -48.01 11.21
N ASN A 10 8.52 -48.71 10.15
CA ASN A 10 8.89 -48.09 8.87
C ASN A 10 7.68 -47.48 8.12
N LEU A 11 6.51 -48.11 8.21
CA LEU A 11 5.28 -47.57 7.62
C LEU A 11 4.83 -46.26 8.33
N ASN A 12 4.96 -46.20 9.64
CA ASN A 12 4.67 -45.03 10.43
C ASN A 12 5.65 -43.89 10.14
N LYS A 13 6.94 -44.17 10.03
CA LYS A 13 7.95 -43.18 9.63
C LYS A 13 7.68 -42.58 8.26
N LYS A 14 7.33 -43.42 7.25
CA LYS A 14 6.97 -42.92 5.93
C LYS A 14 5.75 -41.99 5.96
N LYS A 15 4.70 -42.38 6.70
CA LYS A 15 3.50 -41.54 6.86
C LYS A 15 3.81 -40.21 7.56
N ILE A 16 4.61 -40.23 8.61
CA ILE A 16 5.04 -39.03 9.34
C ILE A 16 5.86 -38.11 8.42
N ASN A 17 6.83 -38.66 7.68
CA ASN A 17 7.62 -37.86 6.74
C ASN A 17 6.76 -37.24 5.62
N THR A 18 5.76 -37.96 5.13
CA THR A 18 4.81 -37.44 4.14
C THR A 18 3.99 -36.30 4.72
N LEU A 19 3.50 -36.41 5.95
CA LEU A 19 2.76 -35.35 6.61
C LEU A 19 3.62 -34.08 6.83
N ILE A 20 4.86 -34.28 7.27
CA ILE A 20 5.82 -33.17 7.42
C ILE A 20 6.05 -32.47 6.07
N LEU A 21 6.24 -33.25 4.99
CA LEU A 21 6.44 -32.68 3.66
C LEU A 21 5.22 -31.86 3.19
N ILE A 22 4.01 -32.39 3.38
CA ILE A 22 2.77 -31.67 3.06
C ILE A 22 2.68 -30.37 3.86
N PHE A 23 2.99 -30.41 5.15
CA PHE A 23 2.98 -29.22 5.98
C PHE A 23 4.00 -28.15 5.52
N LEU A 24 5.21 -28.57 5.16
CA LEU A 24 6.24 -27.69 4.62
C LEU A 24 5.81 -27.05 3.28
N ILE A 25 5.17 -27.80 2.40
CA ILE A 25 4.62 -27.29 1.13
C ILE A 25 3.55 -26.24 1.41
N PHE A 26 2.63 -26.52 2.34
CA PHE A 26 1.59 -25.54 2.72
C PHE A 26 2.20 -24.25 3.32
N ALA A 27 3.14 -24.39 4.24
CA ALA A 27 3.85 -23.25 4.84
C ALA A 27 4.61 -22.42 3.79
N PHE A 28 5.22 -23.08 2.81
CA PHE A 28 5.86 -22.42 1.68
C PHE A 28 4.84 -21.64 0.83
N PHE A 29 3.70 -22.24 0.49
CA PHE A 29 2.66 -21.58 -0.30
C PHE A 29 2.08 -20.37 0.41
N GLU A 30 1.90 -20.44 1.72
CA GLU A 30 1.45 -19.32 2.53
C GLU A 30 2.50 -18.19 2.57
N LYS A 31 3.76 -18.54 2.87
CA LYS A 31 4.87 -17.59 2.93
C LYS A 31 5.12 -16.89 1.59
N ALA A 32 5.01 -17.59 0.49
CA ALA A 32 5.14 -17.07 -0.87
C ALA A 32 3.87 -16.31 -1.35
N ASN A 33 2.82 -16.20 -0.55
CA ASN A 33 1.54 -15.60 -0.93
C ASN A 33 0.93 -16.21 -2.21
N LEU A 34 1.22 -17.48 -2.50
CA LEU A 34 0.79 -18.13 -3.74
C LEU A 34 -0.74 -18.17 -3.87
N PHE A 35 -1.46 -18.46 -2.80
CA PHE A 35 -2.93 -18.47 -2.82
C PHE A 35 -3.50 -17.08 -3.17
N LYS A 36 -2.93 -16.02 -2.62
CA LYS A 36 -3.35 -14.64 -2.90
C LYS A 36 -3.03 -14.24 -4.34
N ASN A 37 -1.90 -14.70 -4.86
CA ASN A 37 -1.49 -14.43 -6.23
C ASN A 37 -2.37 -15.19 -7.22
N ILE A 38 -2.65 -16.48 -6.99
CA ILE A 38 -3.55 -17.30 -7.80
C ILE A 38 -4.95 -16.69 -7.81
N TYR A 39 -5.50 -16.34 -6.63
CA TYR A 39 -6.78 -15.66 -6.54
C TYR A 39 -6.79 -14.36 -7.35
N SER A 40 -5.73 -13.57 -7.24
CA SER A 40 -5.61 -12.32 -8.01
C SER A 40 -5.58 -12.54 -9.52
N VAL A 41 -4.96 -13.64 -9.98
CA VAL A 41 -4.89 -13.98 -11.41
C VAL A 41 -6.25 -14.44 -11.94
N ILE A 42 -6.98 -15.24 -11.17
CA ILE A 42 -8.26 -15.82 -11.61
C ILE A 42 -9.41 -14.79 -11.53
N PHE A 43 -9.50 -14.03 -10.44
CA PHE A 43 -10.67 -13.22 -10.13
C PHE A 43 -10.52 -11.72 -10.43
N LYS A 44 -9.29 -11.22 -10.67
CA LYS A 44 -9.10 -9.80 -10.98
C LYS A 44 -8.79 -9.61 -12.46
N SER A 45 -9.44 -8.62 -13.07
CA SER A 45 -9.15 -8.26 -14.46
C SER A 45 -7.68 -7.86 -14.63
N HIS A 46 -7.14 -8.07 -15.83
CA HIS A 46 -5.78 -7.71 -16.18
C HIS A 46 -5.48 -6.22 -15.87
N ASN A 47 -6.41 -5.33 -16.20
CA ASN A 47 -6.27 -3.89 -15.96
C ASN A 47 -6.07 -3.54 -14.49
N ILE A 48 -6.86 -4.12 -13.59
CA ILE A 48 -6.74 -3.90 -12.15
C ILE A 48 -5.39 -4.39 -11.62
N ARG A 49 -4.91 -5.53 -12.13
CA ARG A 49 -3.60 -6.08 -11.74
C ARG A 49 -2.46 -5.20 -12.24
N PHE A 50 -2.55 -4.76 -13.49
CA PHE A 50 -1.56 -3.88 -14.11
C PHE A 50 -1.46 -2.55 -13.36
N ILE A 51 -2.58 -1.86 -13.09
CA ILE A 51 -2.60 -0.60 -12.34
C ILE A 51 -1.97 -0.79 -10.93
N LYS A 52 -2.31 -1.87 -10.23
CA LYS A 52 -1.71 -2.15 -8.92
C LYS A 52 -0.21 -2.40 -8.98
N ALA A 53 0.25 -3.16 -9.98
CA ALA A 53 1.67 -3.42 -10.17
C ALA A 53 2.41 -2.14 -10.54
N TYR A 54 1.86 -1.36 -11.45
CA TYR A 54 2.38 -0.07 -11.87
C TYR A 54 2.52 0.89 -10.67
N ASP A 55 1.45 1.08 -9.90
CA ASP A 55 1.47 1.91 -8.69
C ASP A 55 2.52 1.43 -7.68
N SER A 56 2.64 0.12 -7.50
CA SER A 56 3.59 -0.46 -6.55
C SER A 56 5.05 -0.25 -6.98
N VAL A 57 5.34 -0.36 -8.26
CA VAL A 57 6.71 -0.27 -8.80
C VAL A 57 7.13 1.19 -8.98
N PHE A 58 6.30 1.99 -9.66
CA PHE A 58 6.69 3.35 -10.04
C PHE A 58 6.35 4.40 -9.00
N PHE A 59 5.28 4.21 -8.22
CA PHE A 59 4.81 5.19 -7.25
C PHE A 59 4.94 4.75 -5.78
N SER A 60 5.67 3.67 -5.52
CA SER A 60 5.83 3.12 -4.16
C SER A 60 4.50 2.80 -3.46
N GLY A 61 3.48 2.44 -4.26
CA GLY A 61 2.10 2.26 -3.80
C GLY A 61 1.30 3.56 -3.81
N TYR A 62 -0.02 3.43 -4.03
CA TYR A 62 -0.91 4.59 -4.17
C TYR A 62 -0.98 5.45 -2.91
N CYS A 63 -1.22 4.83 -1.74
CA CYS A 63 -1.22 5.50 -0.44
C CYS A 63 -0.44 4.65 0.57
N LYS A 64 0.87 4.50 0.33
CA LYS A 64 1.82 3.76 1.17
C LYS A 64 3.19 4.37 0.98
N LYS A 65 4.05 4.27 1.98
CA LYS A 65 5.42 4.78 1.92
C LYS A 65 5.44 6.27 1.51
N GLN A 66 5.96 6.56 0.32
CA GLN A 66 6.03 7.94 -0.19
C GLN A 66 4.71 8.41 -0.82
N SER A 67 3.77 7.50 -1.08
CA SER A 67 2.43 7.77 -1.61
C SER A 67 2.43 8.61 -2.91
N HIS A 68 3.41 8.37 -3.77
CA HIS A 68 3.56 9.10 -5.04
C HIS A 68 2.33 8.99 -5.91
N GLY A 69 1.68 7.82 -5.95
CA GLY A 69 0.48 7.59 -6.75
C GLY A 69 -0.67 8.50 -6.34
N TYR A 70 -0.87 8.71 -5.04
CA TYR A 70 -1.92 9.61 -4.57
C TYR A 70 -1.62 11.08 -4.92
N VAL A 71 -0.38 11.53 -4.72
CA VAL A 71 0.01 12.91 -5.07
C VAL A 71 -0.11 13.15 -6.58
N ALA A 72 0.30 12.18 -7.42
CA ALA A 72 0.12 12.25 -8.86
C ALA A 72 -1.36 12.30 -9.27
N PHE A 73 -2.21 11.53 -8.58
CA PHE A 73 -3.66 11.57 -8.78
C PHE A 73 -4.25 12.95 -8.45
N ILE A 74 -3.88 13.54 -7.30
CA ILE A 74 -4.33 14.88 -6.92
C ILE A 74 -3.88 15.90 -7.95
N LYS A 75 -2.61 15.89 -8.35
CA LYS A 75 -2.11 16.76 -9.41
C LYS A 75 -2.93 16.66 -10.69
N LYS A 76 -3.22 15.43 -11.14
CA LYS A 76 -3.93 15.20 -12.40
C LYS A 76 -5.38 15.66 -12.35
N ASN A 77 -6.09 15.44 -11.25
CA ASN A 77 -7.53 15.63 -11.20
C ASN A 77 -7.97 16.94 -10.55
N TYR A 78 -7.08 17.62 -9.84
CA TYR A 78 -7.38 18.85 -9.11
C TYR A 78 -6.44 19.99 -9.44
N LEU A 79 -5.75 19.93 -10.59
CA LEU A 79 -4.81 20.97 -11.02
C LEU A 79 -5.50 22.33 -11.18
N ASP A 80 -6.78 22.33 -11.60
CA ASP A 80 -7.56 23.56 -11.81
C ASP A 80 -7.89 24.27 -10.49
N ILE A 81 -7.97 23.52 -9.40
CA ILE A 81 -8.20 24.05 -8.03
C ILE A 81 -6.89 24.57 -7.43
N LEU A 82 -5.79 23.88 -7.76
CA LEU A 82 -4.46 24.28 -7.32
C LEU A 82 -3.99 25.48 -8.14
N LEU A 83 -3.65 26.57 -7.46
CA LEU A 83 -3.11 27.76 -8.12
C LEU A 83 -1.90 27.35 -8.99
N LYS A 84 -1.81 27.91 -10.22
CA LYS A 84 -0.77 27.53 -11.19
C LYS A 84 0.66 27.70 -10.69
N GLU A 85 0.89 28.54 -9.71
CA GLU A 85 2.22 28.91 -9.20
C GLU A 85 2.58 28.24 -7.87
N SER A 86 1.61 27.81 -7.09
CA SER A 86 1.81 27.17 -5.79
C SER A 86 1.57 25.67 -5.82
N VAL A 87 2.09 24.96 -4.84
CA VAL A 87 1.84 23.54 -4.62
C VAL A 87 1.24 23.32 -3.25
N PRO A 88 0.36 22.33 -3.05
CA PRO A 88 -0.24 22.05 -1.77
C PRO A 88 0.84 21.62 -0.76
N LYS A 89 0.65 21.98 0.50
CA LYS A 89 1.48 21.47 1.59
C LYS A 89 1.29 19.96 1.72
N ILE A 90 2.37 19.20 1.67
CA ILE A 90 2.33 17.73 1.78
C ILE A 90 2.87 17.34 3.15
N ILE A 91 2.10 16.55 3.91
CA ILE A 91 2.49 16.01 5.21
C ILE A 91 2.44 14.48 5.12
N ASN A 92 3.57 13.82 5.34
CA ASN A 92 3.65 12.36 5.37
C ASN A 92 3.85 11.89 6.81
N PHE A 93 2.90 11.11 7.33
CA PHE A 93 2.94 10.59 8.70
C PHE A 93 3.82 9.34 8.86
N GLU A 94 4.28 8.75 7.75
CA GLU A 94 5.27 7.67 7.82
C GLU A 94 6.67 8.24 8.03
N LYS A 95 7.27 7.94 9.17
CA LYS A 95 8.59 8.46 9.58
C LYS A 95 9.69 8.14 8.55
N GLY A 96 10.58 9.11 8.33
CA GLY A 96 11.77 8.94 7.49
C GLY A 96 11.48 8.89 5.98
N ARG A 97 10.26 9.21 5.54
CA ARG A 97 9.92 9.27 4.11
C ARG A 97 10.06 10.67 3.55
N LYS A 98 10.69 10.76 2.38
CA LYS A 98 10.80 12.02 1.63
C LYS A 98 9.43 12.45 1.10
N ILE A 99 9.19 13.75 1.14
CA ILE A 99 7.96 14.35 0.60
C ILE A 99 8.10 14.47 -0.93
N PRO A 100 7.12 14.01 -1.73
CA PRO A 100 7.23 13.91 -3.18
C PRO A 100 6.88 15.21 -3.91
N TYR A 101 7.44 16.36 -3.52
CA TYR A 101 7.21 17.64 -4.21
C TYR A 101 7.66 17.64 -5.67
N TRP A 102 8.63 16.82 -6.04
CA TRP A 102 9.11 16.69 -7.41
C TRP A 102 8.01 16.31 -8.42
N ILE A 103 6.93 15.71 -7.97
CA ILE A 103 5.77 15.36 -8.82
C ILE A 103 5.16 16.63 -9.47
N PHE A 104 5.26 17.77 -8.80
CA PHE A 104 4.75 19.04 -9.34
C PHE A 104 5.70 19.69 -10.36
N LEU A 105 6.89 19.10 -10.57
CA LEU A 105 7.89 19.57 -11.55
C LEU A 105 8.34 21.02 -11.34
N LYS A 106 8.34 21.49 -10.11
CA LYS A 106 8.83 22.82 -9.73
C LYS A 106 10.13 22.70 -8.94
N THR A 107 11.13 23.52 -9.28
CA THR A 107 12.44 23.51 -8.61
C THR A 107 12.39 24.14 -7.22
N ASN A 108 11.65 25.24 -7.05
CA ASN A 108 11.40 25.90 -5.78
C ASN A 108 9.91 26.25 -5.69
N PRO A 109 9.06 25.29 -5.32
CA PRO A 109 7.63 25.54 -5.29
C PRO A 109 7.28 26.46 -4.11
N GLU A 110 6.48 27.48 -4.38
CA GLU A 110 5.76 28.20 -3.34
C GLU A 110 4.72 27.26 -2.72
N ILE A 111 4.77 27.08 -1.42
CA ILE A 111 3.86 26.16 -0.72
C ILE A 111 2.61 26.90 -0.30
N ASP A 112 1.49 26.52 -0.85
CA ASP A 112 0.17 26.99 -0.44
C ASP A 112 -0.32 26.23 0.78
N ASN A 113 -0.43 26.93 1.91
CA ASN A 113 -0.92 26.35 3.15
C ASN A 113 -2.45 26.19 3.21
N ASN A 114 -3.19 26.72 2.22
CA ASN A 114 -4.64 26.56 2.13
C ASN A 114 -5.00 25.15 1.64
N PHE A 115 -4.10 24.53 0.87
CA PHE A 115 -4.28 23.16 0.37
C PHE A 115 -3.29 22.22 1.05
N ILE A 116 -3.81 21.14 1.62
CA ILE A 116 -2.99 20.16 2.33
C ILE A 116 -3.25 18.75 1.80
N ILE A 117 -2.18 18.02 1.52
CA ILE A 117 -2.21 16.60 1.22
C ILE A 117 -1.65 15.84 2.42
N LEU A 118 -2.48 15.07 3.09
CA LEU A 118 -2.06 14.16 4.16
C LEU A 118 -1.79 12.78 3.55
N LEU A 119 -0.62 12.21 3.83
CA LEU A 119 -0.19 10.91 3.35
C LEU A 119 0.03 9.97 4.53
N ASN A 120 -0.38 8.71 4.39
CA ASN A 120 -0.26 7.68 5.43
C ASN A 120 -0.87 8.13 6.78
N PHE A 121 -1.94 8.89 6.70
CA PHE A 121 -2.64 9.41 7.86
C PHE A 121 -3.33 8.28 8.63
N ASN A 122 -3.33 8.38 9.95
CA ASN A 122 -4.07 7.48 10.82
C ASN A 122 -4.79 8.32 11.88
N LEU A 123 -6.11 8.31 11.84
CA LEU A 123 -6.95 9.03 12.80
C LEU A 123 -6.61 8.73 14.28
N LYS A 124 -6.12 7.51 14.56
CA LYS A 124 -5.76 7.10 15.94
C LYS A 124 -4.45 7.70 16.44
N ASN A 125 -3.55 8.09 15.54
CA ASN A 125 -2.19 8.54 15.86
C ASN A 125 -1.92 9.98 15.37
N GLY A 126 -2.92 10.66 14.84
CA GLY A 126 -2.72 11.93 14.16
C GLY A 126 -2.75 13.12 15.11
N ASN A 127 -1.61 13.76 15.31
CA ASN A 127 -1.52 15.10 15.92
C ASN A 127 -1.95 16.22 14.94
N PHE A 128 -2.78 15.88 13.93
CA PHE A 128 -3.26 16.85 12.95
C PHE A 128 -4.75 17.07 13.13
N ASP A 129 -5.13 18.29 13.46
CA ASP A 129 -6.53 18.67 13.59
C ASP A 129 -7.16 18.92 12.21
N ILE A 130 -8.09 18.06 11.84
CA ILE A 130 -8.82 18.13 10.56
C ILE A 130 -10.02 19.08 10.65
N SER A 131 -10.46 19.48 11.84
CA SER A 131 -11.71 20.23 12.04
C SER A 131 -11.73 21.56 11.27
N ASN A 132 -10.56 22.17 11.08
CA ASN A 132 -10.39 23.44 10.37
C ASN A 132 -10.28 23.28 8.84
N TYR A 133 -10.54 22.08 8.32
CA TYR A 133 -10.37 21.76 6.91
C TYR A 133 -11.58 21.03 6.34
N LYS A 134 -11.92 21.37 5.11
CA LYS A 134 -12.89 20.64 4.30
C LYS A 134 -12.17 19.56 3.49
N THR A 135 -12.65 18.34 3.56
CA THR A 135 -12.09 17.23 2.78
C THR A 135 -12.60 17.28 1.33
N ILE A 136 -11.68 17.44 0.39
CA ILE A 136 -11.95 17.42 -1.05
C ILE A 136 -11.89 15.98 -1.58
N ASN A 137 -10.89 15.21 -1.14
CA ASN A 137 -10.72 13.82 -1.54
C ASN A 137 -10.23 12.98 -0.36
N ASN A 138 -10.77 11.76 -0.25
CA ASN A 138 -10.44 10.82 0.82
C ASN A 138 -10.19 9.43 0.23
N TYR A 139 -8.99 8.92 0.39
CA TYR A 139 -8.65 7.55 0.03
C TYR A 139 -8.45 6.68 1.26
N GLN A 140 -9.49 5.90 1.60
CA GLN A 140 -9.50 4.90 2.68
C GLN A 140 -9.10 5.47 4.07
N ASN A 141 -9.37 6.73 4.34
CA ASN A 141 -8.93 7.46 5.54
C ASN A 141 -7.41 7.40 5.79
N LYS A 142 -6.62 7.15 4.75
CA LYS A 142 -5.15 7.08 4.81
C LYS A 142 -4.46 8.19 4.04
N CYS A 143 -5.07 8.63 2.95
CA CYS A 143 -4.61 9.79 2.22
C CYS A 143 -5.78 10.75 1.99
N LEU A 144 -5.58 12.00 2.37
CA LEU A 144 -6.60 13.03 2.33
C LEU A 144 -6.08 14.23 1.54
N PHE A 145 -6.95 14.84 0.75
CA PHE A 145 -6.72 16.15 0.17
C PHE A 145 -7.72 17.13 0.79
N LEU A 146 -7.19 18.15 1.41
CA LEU A 146 -7.92 19.07 2.28
C LEU A 146 -7.76 20.49 1.78
N ILE A 147 -8.80 21.32 1.97
CA ILE A 147 -8.78 22.76 1.84
C ILE A 147 -9.10 23.39 3.19
N LYS A 148 -8.39 24.45 3.54
CA LYS A 148 -8.66 25.21 4.76
C LYS A 148 -10.05 25.83 4.67
N ASN A 149 -10.81 25.75 5.76
CA ASN A 149 -12.06 26.51 5.85
C ASN A 149 -11.73 28.00 6.00
N ASP A 150 -12.47 28.85 5.30
CA ASP A 150 -12.42 30.30 5.42
C ASP A 150 -12.96 30.73 6.79
#